data_c8d3de2a75140abcf4b5d4f9a4d95aaa
#
_entry.id   c8d3de2a75140abcf4b5d4f9a4d95aaa
#
_cell.length_a   1.000
_cell.length_b   1.000
_cell.length_c   1.000
_cell.angle_alpha   90.00
_cell.angle_beta   90.00
_cell.angle_gamma   90.00
#
_symmetry.space_group_name_H-M   'P 1'
#
loop_
_entity.id
_entity.type
_entity.pdbx_description
1 polymer ?
#
loop_
_entity_poly.entity_id
_entity_poly.type
_entity_poly.pdbx_seq_one_letter_code
_entity_poly.pdbx_strand_id
1 'polypeptide(L)'
;MSNFSTGKKSKAISDRSGMAFPYREMVKEWNGSFVHKSEFEAKHPQLLPKKFRGDAQGLQNARPARTEPPVAHMLSSTALSAGVRDSTVVNVNDPGHGFTTGQTVRFRQVESHFPAYPEVSHIEDDDINYAPGHIVTKIDDDNFSFSPNDILTDWLTANCNPGTTTVYVDMDGVLTEYYQAIATFATSVGALDSGGDWYNLTPEIELAAIGAVPTTFFQNLAKRAEADALIDLVIAKNGSYEVLSTTTSTSMTNQKNAWIDANLTGARAPAARNYATNFNKGPYGGANKLLIDDRLTYVNQFEAAGGKGFKYFESGGIRRFGGREASVGPVSLIA
;
A
#
# COMPACT_ATOMS: atom_id res chain seq x y z
N MET A 1 16.34 -71.24 51.07
CA MET A 1 16.97 -70.84 49.79
C MET A 1 15.89 -70.20 48.96
N SER A 2 16.03 -68.94 48.69
CA SER A 2 15.08 -68.21 47.85
C SER A 2 15.23 -68.66 46.40
N ASN A 3 14.26 -69.37 45.88
CA ASN A 3 14.20 -69.73 44.45
C ASN A 3 13.88 -68.50 43.59
N PHE A 4 14.92 -67.86 43.11
CA PHE A 4 14.74 -66.87 42.05
C PHE A 4 14.44 -67.62 40.77
N SER A 5 13.21 -67.50 40.26
CA SER A 5 12.88 -68.02 38.96
C SER A 5 13.43 -67.08 37.87
N THR A 6 14.33 -67.55 37.06
CA THR A 6 14.95 -66.83 35.99
C THR A 6 14.52 -67.38 34.62
N GLY A 7 14.41 -66.49 33.61
CA GLY A 7 14.12 -66.87 32.22
C GLY A 7 12.74 -67.54 32.03
N LYS A 8 12.72 -68.74 31.52
CA LYS A 8 11.50 -69.52 31.17
C LYS A 8 10.53 -69.78 32.31
N LYS A 9 10.96 -69.68 33.57
CA LYS A 9 10.14 -69.90 34.76
C LYS A 9 9.80 -68.63 35.52
N SER A 10 10.09 -67.45 34.92
CA SER A 10 9.74 -66.17 35.49
C SER A 10 8.22 -65.96 35.50
N LYS A 11 7.75 -65.26 36.50
CA LYS A 11 6.33 -64.80 36.56
C LYS A 11 6.28 -63.33 36.37
N ALA A 12 5.19 -62.85 35.76
CA ALA A 12 4.85 -61.46 35.67
C ALA A 12 3.43 -61.21 36.24
N ILE A 13 3.20 -60.04 36.73
CA ILE A 13 1.90 -59.63 37.25
C ILE A 13 1.07 -59.07 36.06
N SER A 14 -0.19 -59.53 35.93
CA SER A 14 -1.11 -59.00 34.95
C SER A 14 -1.58 -57.62 35.38
N ASP A 15 -1.53 -56.67 34.46
CA ASP A 15 -2.01 -55.32 34.70
C ASP A 15 -3.53 -55.23 34.89
N ARG A 16 -4.27 -56.29 34.52
CA ARG A 16 -5.73 -56.33 34.64
C ARG A 16 -6.17 -56.91 35.97
N SER A 17 -5.67 -58.09 36.38
CA SER A 17 -6.08 -58.76 37.59
C SER A 17 -5.14 -58.56 38.78
N GLY A 18 -3.91 -58.09 38.55
CA GLY A 18 -2.89 -58.02 39.58
C GLY A 18 -2.34 -59.41 40.02
N MET A 19 -2.74 -60.48 39.33
CA MET A 19 -2.29 -61.84 39.64
C MET A 19 -0.99 -62.19 38.93
N ALA A 20 -0.17 -63.07 39.56
CA ALA A 20 1.09 -63.49 39.00
C ALA A 20 0.95 -64.76 38.15
N PHE A 21 1.23 -64.60 36.83
CA PHE A 21 1.16 -65.63 35.80
C PHE A 21 2.56 -65.97 35.24
N PRO A 22 2.75 -67.14 34.60
CA PRO A 22 3.99 -67.43 33.90
C PRO A 22 4.24 -66.34 32.79
N TYR A 23 5.43 -65.77 32.77
CA TYR A 23 5.81 -64.74 31.83
C TYR A 23 5.57 -65.13 30.38
N ARG A 24 5.70 -66.39 30.02
CA ARG A 24 5.50 -66.94 28.70
C ARG A 24 4.03 -66.88 28.22
N GLU A 25 3.09 -66.73 29.14
CA GLU A 25 1.65 -66.70 28.88
C GLU A 25 1.10 -65.28 28.91
N MET A 26 2.00 -64.31 29.13
CA MET A 26 1.64 -62.88 29.08
C MET A 26 1.67 -62.34 27.66
N VAL A 27 0.71 -61.48 27.34
CA VAL A 27 0.50 -60.85 26.03
C VAL A 27 0.32 -59.36 26.23
N LYS A 28 0.83 -58.57 25.31
CA LYS A 28 0.61 -57.13 25.32
C LYS A 28 -0.68 -56.78 24.53
N GLU A 29 -1.59 -56.08 25.19
CA GLU A 29 -2.82 -55.60 24.57
C GLU A 29 -2.60 -54.35 23.68
N TRP A 30 -3.62 -53.99 22.93
CA TRP A 30 -3.63 -52.83 22.04
C TRP A 30 -3.47 -51.48 22.76
N ASN A 31 -3.89 -51.41 24.04
CA ASN A 31 -3.78 -50.23 24.91
C ASN A 31 -2.40 -50.16 25.62
N GLY A 32 -1.56 -51.14 25.41
CA GLY A 32 -0.24 -51.24 26.00
C GLY A 32 -0.16 -52.06 27.28
N SER A 33 -1.28 -52.48 27.87
CA SER A 33 -1.35 -53.35 29.09
C SER A 33 -0.71 -54.71 28.85
N PHE A 34 0.00 -55.23 29.84
CA PHE A 34 0.64 -56.54 29.81
C PHE A 34 -0.20 -57.53 30.65
N VAL A 35 -0.97 -58.36 29.97
CA VAL A 35 -1.96 -59.24 30.62
C VAL A 35 -1.74 -60.71 30.31
N HIS A 36 -2.32 -61.61 31.12
CA HIS A 36 -2.32 -63.03 30.80
C HIS A 36 -3.25 -63.32 29.60
N LYS A 37 -2.92 -64.31 28.77
CA LYS A 37 -3.66 -64.65 27.56
C LYS A 37 -5.14 -65.00 27.84
N SER A 38 -5.52 -65.44 29.04
CA SER A 38 -6.93 -65.67 29.42
C SER A 38 -7.69 -64.37 29.69
N GLU A 39 -6.98 -63.31 29.93
CA GLU A 39 -7.54 -61.97 30.20
C GLU A 39 -7.41 -61.02 28.99
N PHE A 40 -6.82 -61.53 27.91
CA PHE A 40 -6.59 -60.76 26.69
C PHE A 40 -7.90 -60.32 26.03
N GLU A 41 -7.97 -59.01 25.75
CA GLU A 41 -9.11 -58.42 25.06
C GLU A 41 -8.61 -57.82 23.74
N ALA A 42 -9.23 -58.25 22.64
CA ALA A 42 -8.92 -57.72 21.33
C ALA A 42 -9.47 -56.28 21.18
N LYS A 43 -8.77 -55.49 20.47
CA LYS A 43 -9.21 -54.13 20.15
C LYS A 43 -10.58 -54.15 19.44
N HIS A 44 -11.57 -53.46 20.04
CA HIS A 44 -12.90 -53.42 19.43
C HIS A 44 -12.87 -52.74 18.05
N PRO A 45 -13.53 -53.31 17.03
CA PRO A 45 -13.50 -52.76 15.65
C PRO A 45 -13.89 -51.29 15.53
N GLN A 46 -14.73 -50.80 16.44
CA GLN A 46 -15.14 -49.37 16.44
C GLN A 46 -14.01 -48.43 16.83
N LEU A 47 -12.99 -48.92 17.52
CA LEU A 47 -11.80 -48.15 17.87
C LEU A 47 -10.75 -48.09 16.75
N LEU A 48 -10.97 -48.83 15.68
CA LEU A 48 -10.15 -48.72 14.48
C LEU A 48 -10.61 -47.50 13.70
N PRO A 49 -9.68 -46.66 13.22
CA PRO A 49 -10.06 -45.55 12.36
C PRO A 49 -10.83 -46.11 11.16
N LYS A 50 -12.02 -45.55 10.88
CA LYS A 50 -12.80 -45.91 9.70
C LYS A 50 -11.92 -45.77 8.46
N LYS A 51 -11.77 -46.82 7.69
CA LYS A 51 -11.18 -46.71 6.35
C LYS A 51 -12.17 -45.90 5.52
N PHE A 52 -11.91 -44.60 5.40
CA PHE A 52 -12.56 -43.82 4.37
C PHE A 52 -12.11 -44.43 3.03
N ARG A 53 -13.03 -44.95 2.29
CA ARG A 53 -12.82 -45.07 0.85
C ARG A 53 -12.77 -43.64 0.37
N GLY A 54 -11.57 -43.20 -0.04
CA GLY A 54 -11.38 -41.83 -0.53
C GLY A 54 -12.43 -41.56 -1.60
N ASP A 55 -13.02 -40.37 -1.53
CA ASP A 55 -13.78 -39.84 -2.64
C ASP A 55 -12.95 -40.07 -3.92
N ALA A 56 -13.60 -40.58 -4.97
CA ALA A 56 -12.90 -40.83 -6.25
C ALA A 56 -12.28 -39.55 -6.83
N GLN A 57 -12.66 -38.37 -6.32
CA GLN A 57 -12.12 -37.06 -6.66
C GLN A 57 -11.06 -36.56 -5.65
N GLY A 58 -10.89 -37.22 -4.52
CA GLY A 58 -9.92 -36.85 -3.50
C GLY A 58 -8.58 -37.58 -3.68
N LEU A 59 -7.50 -36.83 -3.79
CA LEU A 59 -6.15 -37.38 -3.78
C LEU A 59 -5.81 -37.84 -2.37
N GLN A 60 -5.54 -39.14 -2.17
CA GLN A 60 -5.22 -39.73 -0.86
C GLN A 60 -3.94 -39.14 -0.22
N ASN A 61 -3.03 -38.68 -1.03
CA ASN A 61 -1.78 -38.03 -0.63
C ASN A 61 -1.55 -36.76 -1.47
N ALA A 62 -2.58 -35.91 -1.51
CA ALA A 62 -2.46 -34.64 -2.21
C ALA A 62 -1.30 -33.84 -1.61
N ARG A 63 -0.30 -33.57 -2.43
CA ARG A 63 0.74 -32.60 -2.19
C ARG A 63 0.65 -31.57 -3.29
N PRO A 64 -0.27 -30.60 -3.18
CA PRO A 64 -0.31 -29.51 -4.14
C PRO A 64 1.04 -28.83 -4.14
N ALA A 65 1.46 -28.33 -5.29
CA ALA A 65 2.61 -27.45 -5.35
C ALA A 65 2.39 -26.36 -4.30
N ARG A 66 3.41 -26.07 -3.52
CA ARG A 66 3.36 -24.97 -2.57
C ARG A 66 3.09 -23.70 -3.36
N THR A 67 1.92 -23.15 -3.19
CA THR A 67 1.57 -21.79 -3.62
C THR A 67 1.93 -20.80 -2.52
N GLU A 68 3.04 -21.05 -1.84
CA GLU A 68 3.56 -20.03 -0.94
C GLU A 68 3.91 -18.82 -1.81
N PRO A 69 3.46 -17.63 -1.42
CA PRO A 69 3.96 -16.44 -2.07
C PRO A 69 5.50 -16.48 -1.98
N PRO A 70 6.20 -15.97 -2.99
CA PRO A 70 7.66 -15.90 -2.95
C PRO A 70 8.08 -15.29 -1.62
N VAL A 71 9.12 -15.86 -1.01
CA VAL A 71 9.62 -15.40 0.30
C VAL A 71 9.96 -13.93 0.16
N ALA A 72 9.29 -13.09 0.95
CA ALA A 72 9.61 -11.68 0.96
C ALA A 72 11.07 -11.51 1.40
N HIS A 73 11.87 -10.90 0.55
CA HIS A 73 13.23 -10.54 0.90
C HIS A 73 13.20 -9.26 1.74
N MET A 74 13.88 -9.28 2.87
CA MET A 74 13.92 -8.14 3.79
C MET A 74 15.06 -7.22 3.39
N LEU A 75 14.71 -6.01 2.99
CA LEU A 75 15.70 -4.99 2.71
C LEU A 75 16.23 -4.34 4.00
N SER A 76 17.45 -3.84 3.93
CA SER A 76 18.03 -3.00 4.98
C SER A 76 17.19 -1.72 5.15
N SER A 77 17.20 -1.14 6.36
CA SER A 77 16.51 0.14 6.64
C SER A 77 17.06 1.32 5.83
N THR A 78 18.21 1.18 5.21
CA THR A 78 18.87 2.20 4.39
C THR A 78 19.00 1.77 2.92
N ALA A 79 18.26 0.75 2.50
CA ALA A 79 18.38 0.20 1.15
C ALA A 79 17.90 1.16 0.07
N LEU A 80 16.87 1.96 0.35
CA LEU A 80 16.29 2.88 -0.61
C LEU A 80 16.98 4.24 -0.54
N SER A 81 17.35 4.79 -1.68
CA SER A 81 17.92 6.13 -1.80
C SER A 81 17.37 6.83 -3.06
N ALA A 82 17.05 8.10 -2.94
CA ALA A 82 16.82 8.95 -4.09
C ALA A 82 18.12 9.62 -4.49
N GLY A 83 18.35 9.78 -5.80
CA GLY A 83 19.62 10.30 -6.30
C GLY A 83 19.84 11.77 -5.98
N VAL A 84 19.29 12.66 -6.79
CA VAL A 84 19.37 14.11 -6.61
C VAL A 84 17.97 14.67 -6.37
N ARG A 85 17.91 15.90 -5.87
CA ARG A 85 16.65 16.66 -5.78
C ARG A 85 15.89 16.55 -7.11
N ASP A 86 14.59 16.34 -7.01
CA ASP A 86 13.68 16.14 -8.15
C ASP A 86 13.96 14.88 -8.99
N SER A 87 14.71 13.91 -8.43
CA SER A 87 14.90 12.61 -9.07
C SER A 87 13.60 11.80 -9.03
N THR A 88 13.23 11.29 -10.19
CA THR A 88 12.14 10.32 -10.35
C THR A 88 12.64 8.88 -10.20
N VAL A 89 13.89 8.68 -9.86
CA VAL A 89 14.53 7.36 -9.79
C VAL A 89 14.89 7.04 -8.35
N VAL A 90 14.42 5.89 -7.88
CA VAL A 90 14.83 5.28 -6.61
C VAL A 90 15.91 4.26 -6.89
N ASN A 91 17.03 4.41 -6.20
CA ASN A 91 18.10 3.42 -6.19
C ASN A 91 17.90 2.50 -4.98
N VAL A 92 18.08 1.21 -5.19
CA VAL A 92 17.94 0.18 -4.17
C VAL A 92 19.27 -0.56 -4.04
N ASN A 93 19.79 -0.59 -2.82
CA ASN A 93 20.93 -1.42 -2.48
C ASN A 93 20.45 -2.71 -1.84
N ASP A 94 20.66 -3.82 -2.53
CA ASP A 94 20.25 -5.17 -2.12
C ASP A 94 21.31 -6.17 -2.58
N PRO A 95 22.33 -6.42 -1.76
CA PRO A 95 23.46 -7.25 -2.14
C PRO A 95 23.06 -8.66 -2.61
N GLY A 96 23.46 -8.99 -3.84
CA GLY A 96 23.17 -10.29 -4.43
C GLY A 96 21.72 -10.49 -4.85
N HIS A 97 20.98 -9.43 -5.19
CA HIS A 97 19.55 -9.44 -5.50
C HIS A 97 19.14 -10.35 -6.67
N GLY A 98 20.04 -10.66 -7.59
CA GLY A 98 19.79 -11.59 -8.70
C GLY A 98 18.81 -11.10 -9.77
N PHE A 99 18.31 -9.86 -9.69
CA PHE A 99 17.37 -9.31 -10.67
C PHE A 99 18.06 -8.98 -12.00
N THR A 100 17.27 -9.01 -13.07
CA THR A 100 17.66 -8.54 -14.39
C THR A 100 16.78 -7.37 -14.81
N THR A 101 17.33 -6.47 -15.63
CA THR A 101 16.56 -5.34 -16.17
C THR A 101 15.30 -5.83 -16.88
N GLY A 102 14.16 -5.18 -16.57
CA GLY A 102 12.85 -5.52 -17.10
C GLY A 102 12.00 -6.44 -16.20
N GLN A 103 12.56 -6.98 -15.12
CA GLN A 103 11.76 -7.70 -14.12
C GLN A 103 10.88 -6.75 -13.31
N THR A 104 9.74 -7.26 -12.85
CA THR A 104 8.84 -6.53 -11.98
C THR A 104 9.07 -6.91 -10.53
N VAL A 105 9.33 -5.93 -9.68
CA VAL A 105 9.55 -6.08 -8.25
C VAL A 105 8.46 -5.32 -7.48
N ARG A 106 8.02 -5.87 -6.36
CA ARG A 106 7.00 -5.26 -5.51
C ARG A 106 7.58 -4.99 -4.13
N PHE A 107 7.43 -3.76 -3.69
CA PHE A 107 7.75 -3.37 -2.34
C PHE A 107 6.50 -3.43 -1.47
N ARG A 108 6.68 -3.72 -0.18
CA ARG A 108 5.61 -3.70 0.82
C ARG A 108 6.15 -3.13 2.13
N GLN A 109 5.28 -2.44 2.85
CA GLN A 109 5.60 -1.87 4.16
C GLN A 109 6.77 -0.88 4.11
N VAL A 110 6.91 -0.17 3.01
CA VAL A 110 7.77 1.00 2.98
C VAL A 110 7.03 2.08 3.76
N GLU A 111 7.52 2.43 4.94
CA GLU A 111 6.94 3.45 5.80
C GLU A 111 8.04 4.43 6.19
N SER A 112 7.84 5.70 5.87
CA SER A 112 8.74 6.81 6.24
C SER A 112 10.23 6.54 5.94
N HIS A 113 10.50 5.91 4.80
CA HIS A 113 11.83 5.40 4.46
C HIS A 113 12.79 6.50 4.02
N PHE A 114 12.24 7.58 3.49
CA PHE A 114 13.02 8.78 3.22
C PHE A 114 12.94 9.67 4.46
N PRO A 115 13.97 9.64 5.33
CA PRO A 115 14.01 10.55 6.48
C PRO A 115 13.85 11.96 5.94
N ALA A 116 13.13 12.78 6.68
CA ALA A 116 12.78 14.16 6.41
C ALA A 116 13.95 15.04 5.91
N TYR A 117 14.37 14.76 4.70
CA TYR A 117 15.04 15.74 3.88
C TYR A 117 13.96 16.34 2.97
N PRO A 118 13.35 17.45 3.36
CA PRO A 118 12.29 18.09 2.59
C PRO A 118 12.74 18.58 1.21
N GLU A 119 13.95 18.22 0.83
CA GLU A 119 14.62 18.75 -0.36
C GLU A 119 15.00 17.70 -1.40
N VAL A 120 14.71 16.41 -1.21
CA VAL A 120 15.44 15.38 -1.99
C VAL A 120 14.58 14.50 -2.90
N SER A 121 13.32 14.26 -2.67
CA SER A 121 12.51 13.55 -3.67
C SER A 121 11.00 13.70 -3.49
N HIS A 122 10.29 13.67 -4.61
CA HIS A 122 8.82 13.66 -4.71
C HIS A 122 8.22 12.25 -4.57
N ILE A 123 8.98 11.30 -4.04
CA ILE A 123 8.60 9.89 -3.98
C ILE A 123 8.07 9.60 -2.59
N GLU A 124 6.81 9.19 -2.50
CA GLU A 124 6.16 8.80 -1.26
C GLU A 124 6.12 7.27 -1.08
N ASP A 125 5.83 6.84 0.15
CA ASP A 125 5.76 5.42 0.49
C ASP A 125 4.72 4.67 -0.36
N ASP A 126 3.60 5.32 -0.68
CA ASP A 126 2.55 4.75 -1.52
C ASP A 126 2.98 4.57 -2.98
N ASP A 127 3.86 5.44 -3.48
CA ASP A 127 4.43 5.30 -4.82
C ASP A 127 5.32 4.06 -4.89
N ILE A 128 6.06 3.79 -3.82
CA ILE A 128 6.94 2.61 -3.73
C ILE A 128 6.12 1.34 -3.48
N ASN A 129 5.09 1.41 -2.61
CA ASN A 129 4.21 0.28 -2.27
C ASN A 129 3.20 -0.07 -3.37
N TYR A 130 3.39 0.41 -4.59
CA TYR A 130 2.48 0.20 -5.72
C TYR A 130 2.22 -1.29 -5.99
N ALA A 131 0.95 -1.69 -5.87
CA ALA A 131 0.55 -3.10 -5.91
C ALA A 131 0.91 -3.86 -7.20
N PRO A 132 0.86 -3.25 -8.42
CA PRO A 132 1.34 -3.90 -9.63
C PRO A 132 2.85 -4.15 -9.64
N GLY A 133 3.62 -3.36 -8.87
CA GLY A 133 5.08 -3.41 -8.82
C GLY A 133 5.75 -2.48 -9.82
N HIS A 134 7.08 -2.42 -9.72
CA HIS A 134 7.94 -1.55 -10.53
C HIS A 134 8.84 -2.37 -11.44
N ILE A 135 9.04 -1.90 -12.64
CA ILE A 135 10.03 -2.47 -13.56
C ILE A 135 11.42 -2.00 -13.12
N VAL A 136 12.31 -2.93 -12.86
CA VAL A 136 13.65 -2.60 -12.38
C VAL A 136 14.66 -2.48 -13.52
N THR A 137 15.62 -1.59 -13.33
CA THR A 137 16.83 -1.47 -14.13
C THR A 137 18.00 -1.92 -13.27
N LYS A 138 18.65 -3.02 -13.64
CA LYS A 138 19.84 -3.50 -12.95
C LYS A 138 20.99 -2.53 -13.19
N ILE A 139 21.65 -2.10 -12.10
CA ILE A 139 22.87 -1.28 -12.13
C ILE A 139 24.09 -2.21 -12.04
N ASP A 140 24.14 -3.05 -11.01
CA ASP A 140 25.17 -4.07 -10.77
C ASP A 140 24.58 -5.26 -10.00
N ASP A 141 25.42 -6.12 -9.41
CA ASP A 141 24.93 -7.31 -8.68
C ASP A 141 24.35 -6.99 -7.31
N ASP A 142 24.63 -5.79 -6.79
CA ASP A 142 24.18 -5.34 -5.47
C ASP A 142 23.21 -4.14 -5.55
N ASN A 143 23.02 -3.56 -6.74
CA ASN A 143 22.22 -2.35 -6.89
C ASN A 143 21.31 -2.44 -8.12
N PHE A 144 20.09 -1.97 -7.95
CA PHE A 144 19.14 -1.74 -9.04
C PHE A 144 18.38 -0.43 -8.81
N SER A 145 17.69 0.04 -9.83
CA SER A 145 16.85 1.24 -9.75
C SER A 145 15.48 1.01 -10.35
N PHE A 146 14.53 1.83 -9.97
CA PHE A 146 13.21 1.90 -10.59
C PHE A 146 12.70 3.34 -10.56
N SER A 147 11.70 3.64 -11.39
CA SER A 147 11.05 4.95 -11.41
C SER A 147 9.59 4.83 -10.98
N PRO A 148 9.21 5.40 -9.83
CA PRO A 148 7.82 5.41 -9.38
C PRO A 148 6.91 6.32 -10.23
N ASN A 149 7.45 7.31 -10.92
CA ASN A 149 6.66 8.26 -11.73
C ASN A 149 5.98 7.63 -12.95
N ASP A 150 6.31 6.38 -13.30
CA ASP A 150 5.58 5.65 -14.33
C ASP A 150 4.16 5.29 -13.90
N ILE A 151 3.85 5.36 -12.60
CA ILE A 151 2.56 4.98 -12.02
C ILE A 151 1.43 5.81 -12.62
N LEU A 152 1.56 7.14 -12.65
CA LEU A 152 0.53 8.00 -13.24
C LEU A 152 0.38 7.75 -14.74
N THR A 153 1.49 7.57 -15.45
CA THR A 153 1.51 7.26 -16.88
C THR A 153 0.79 5.95 -17.17
N ASP A 154 1.07 4.91 -16.40
CA ASP A 154 0.44 3.59 -16.52
C ASP A 154 -1.03 3.65 -16.15
N TRP A 155 -1.37 4.35 -15.06
CA TRP A 155 -2.75 4.52 -14.62
C TRP A 155 -3.58 5.27 -15.68
N LEU A 156 -3.06 6.36 -16.24
CA LEU A 156 -3.71 7.07 -17.33
C LEU A 156 -3.85 6.18 -18.58
N THR A 157 -2.82 5.44 -18.95
CA THR A 157 -2.84 4.50 -20.08
C THR A 157 -3.91 3.43 -19.91
N ALA A 158 -4.08 2.92 -18.70
CA ALA A 158 -5.07 1.88 -18.38
C ALA A 158 -6.52 2.41 -18.29
N ASN A 159 -6.72 3.69 -18.01
CA ASN A 159 -8.02 4.24 -17.68
C ASN A 159 -8.52 5.32 -18.66
N CYS A 160 -7.65 6.00 -19.39
CA CYS A 160 -8.05 6.94 -20.42
C CYS A 160 -8.54 6.24 -21.68
N ASN A 161 -9.65 6.75 -22.19
CA ASN A 161 -10.15 6.39 -23.51
C ASN A 161 -10.51 7.72 -24.21
N PRO A 162 -9.62 8.22 -25.10
CA PRO A 162 -9.79 9.52 -25.73
C PRO A 162 -11.17 9.69 -26.38
N GLY A 163 -11.80 10.82 -26.12
CA GLY A 163 -13.14 11.13 -26.63
C GLY A 163 -14.32 10.56 -25.83
N THR A 164 -14.08 9.68 -24.86
CA THR A 164 -15.14 9.16 -23.97
C THR A 164 -14.85 9.37 -22.49
N THR A 165 -13.60 9.55 -22.12
CA THR A 165 -13.18 9.76 -20.73
C THR A 165 -13.04 11.26 -20.44
N THR A 166 -13.62 11.70 -19.32
CA THR A 166 -13.36 13.04 -18.78
C THR A 166 -12.32 12.92 -17.68
N VAL A 167 -11.20 13.61 -17.84
CA VAL A 167 -10.15 13.67 -16.80
C VAL A 167 -10.23 15.00 -16.08
N TYR A 168 -10.49 14.95 -14.79
CA TYR A 168 -10.46 16.07 -13.88
C TYR A 168 -9.10 16.19 -13.22
N VAL A 169 -8.56 17.39 -13.17
CA VAL A 169 -7.32 17.71 -12.46
C VAL A 169 -7.64 18.76 -11.40
N ASP A 170 -7.28 18.50 -10.15
CA ASP A 170 -7.43 19.48 -9.09
C ASP A 170 -6.46 20.67 -9.27
N MET A 171 -6.78 21.76 -8.64
CA MET A 171 -5.95 22.98 -8.71
C MET A 171 -5.03 23.09 -7.49
N ASP A 172 -5.62 23.06 -6.28
CA ASP A 172 -4.92 23.35 -5.04
C ASP A 172 -4.06 22.13 -4.62
N GLY A 173 -2.74 22.29 -4.55
CA GLY A 173 -1.82 21.20 -4.23
C GLY A 173 -1.43 20.31 -5.42
N VAL A 174 -2.15 20.39 -6.55
CA VAL A 174 -1.80 19.67 -7.79
C VAL A 174 -1.18 20.60 -8.82
N LEU A 175 -1.83 21.73 -9.12
CA LEU A 175 -1.35 22.72 -10.10
C LEU A 175 -0.71 23.95 -9.44
N THR A 176 -1.04 24.21 -8.17
CA THR A 176 -0.56 25.39 -7.43
C THR A 176 0.15 25.00 -6.14
N GLU A 177 1.11 25.85 -5.70
CA GLU A 177 1.79 25.75 -4.40
C GLU A 177 0.88 26.24 -3.26
N TYR A 178 -0.35 25.73 -3.23
CA TYR A 178 -1.39 26.16 -2.29
C TYR A 178 -0.98 25.99 -0.84
N TYR A 179 -0.45 24.84 -0.47
CA TYR A 179 -0.15 24.53 0.95
C TYR A 179 0.93 25.41 1.53
N GLN A 180 1.99 25.66 0.77
CA GLN A 180 3.05 26.56 1.23
C GLN A 180 2.51 28.01 1.36
N ALA A 181 1.67 28.43 0.41
CA ALA A 181 1.09 29.76 0.45
C ALA A 181 0.13 29.95 1.65
N ILE A 182 -0.76 28.97 1.91
CA ILE A 182 -1.72 29.07 3.02
C ILE A 182 -1.02 28.95 4.38
N ALA A 183 0.01 28.11 4.51
CA ALA A 183 0.81 28.02 5.73
C ALA A 183 1.58 29.31 6.03
N THR A 184 2.18 29.92 5.00
CA THR A 184 2.83 31.23 5.11
C THR A 184 1.83 32.30 5.54
N PHE A 185 0.63 32.31 4.99
CA PHE A 185 -0.42 33.21 5.40
C PHE A 185 -0.88 32.96 6.84
N ALA A 186 -1.14 31.70 7.22
CA ALA A 186 -1.53 31.32 8.56
C ALA A 186 -0.50 31.76 9.62
N THR A 187 0.79 31.62 9.30
CA THR A 187 1.89 32.14 10.14
C THR A 187 1.85 33.66 10.25
N SER A 188 1.60 34.37 9.15
CA SER A 188 1.57 35.83 9.12
C SER A 188 0.45 36.44 10.01
N VAL A 189 -0.63 35.70 10.19
CA VAL A 189 -1.76 36.09 11.06
C VAL A 189 -1.71 35.45 12.46
N GLY A 190 -0.63 34.74 12.79
CA GLY A 190 -0.43 34.13 14.10
C GLY A 190 -1.29 32.88 14.35
N ALA A 191 -1.88 32.30 13.32
CA ALA A 191 -2.64 31.04 13.41
C ALA A 191 -1.76 29.79 13.37
N LEU A 192 -0.54 29.91 12.89
CA LEU A 192 0.48 28.88 12.85
C LEU A 192 1.76 29.42 13.49
N ASP A 193 2.46 28.58 14.27
CA ASP A 193 3.72 28.95 14.92
C ASP A 193 4.85 29.28 13.92
N SER A 194 5.84 29.98 14.41
CA SER A 194 6.96 30.49 13.62
C SER A 194 7.73 29.39 12.89
N GLY A 195 7.64 29.41 11.59
CA GLY A 195 8.32 28.46 10.68
C GLY A 195 7.61 28.36 9.35
N GLY A 196 6.31 28.63 9.33
CA GLY A 196 5.52 28.65 8.10
C GLY A 196 5.45 27.32 7.35
N ASP A 197 5.79 26.22 8.06
CA ASP A 197 5.86 24.90 7.46
C ASP A 197 4.45 24.34 7.26
N TRP A 198 4.11 24.07 6.02
CA TRP A 198 2.79 23.59 5.64
C TRP A 198 2.42 22.21 6.25
N TYR A 199 3.38 21.39 6.66
CA TYR A 199 3.12 20.12 7.34
C TYR A 199 2.60 20.28 8.78
N ASN A 200 2.65 21.49 9.35
CA ASN A 200 2.02 21.83 10.64
C ASN A 200 0.60 22.37 10.44
N LEU A 201 0.11 22.47 9.21
CA LEU A 201 -1.20 22.98 8.88
C LEU A 201 -2.27 21.93 9.21
N THR A 202 -2.99 22.10 10.32
CA THR A 202 -4.15 21.23 10.60
C THR A 202 -5.37 21.67 9.77
N PRO A 203 -6.36 20.79 9.54
CA PRO A 203 -7.58 21.16 8.83
C PRO A 203 -8.31 22.36 9.43
N GLU A 204 -8.28 22.51 10.75
CA GLU A 204 -8.89 23.63 11.47
C GLU A 204 -8.16 24.94 11.19
N ILE A 205 -6.83 24.92 11.21
CA ILE A 205 -5.98 26.09 10.90
C ILE A 205 -6.16 26.45 9.42
N GLU A 206 -6.16 25.48 8.53
CA GLU A 206 -6.40 25.70 7.11
C GLU A 206 -7.75 26.36 6.84
N LEU A 207 -8.82 25.83 7.45
CA LEU A 207 -10.17 26.37 7.27
C LEU A 207 -10.30 27.80 7.82
N ALA A 208 -9.71 28.07 8.99
CA ALA A 208 -9.67 29.40 9.55
C ALA A 208 -8.89 30.39 8.67
N ALA A 209 -7.73 29.95 8.16
CA ALA A 209 -6.90 30.74 7.25
C ALA A 209 -7.62 31.05 5.93
N ILE A 210 -8.29 30.07 5.32
CA ILE A 210 -9.09 30.26 4.08
C ILE A 210 -10.17 31.34 4.27
N GLY A 211 -10.78 31.39 5.44
CA GLY A 211 -11.78 32.42 5.76
C GLY A 211 -11.22 33.85 5.87
N ALA A 212 -9.91 33.99 6.05
CA ALA A 212 -9.24 35.26 6.30
C ALA A 212 -8.31 35.73 5.16
N VAL A 213 -8.06 34.90 4.13
CA VAL A 213 -7.14 35.26 3.05
C VAL A 213 -7.60 36.49 2.27
N PRO A 214 -6.65 37.27 1.72
CA PRO A 214 -6.96 38.40 0.84
C PRO A 214 -7.76 37.94 -0.39
N THR A 215 -8.55 38.89 -0.93
CA THR A 215 -9.36 38.69 -2.16
C THR A 215 -8.53 38.46 -3.44
N THR A 216 -7.20 38.44 -3.31
CA THR A 216 -6.26 38.15 -4.39
C THR A 216 -5.42 36.90 -4.11
N PHE A 217 -5.69 36.18 -3.03
CA PHE A 217 -4.85 35.06 -2.59
C PHE A 217 -4.75 33.96 -3.66
N PHE A 218 -5.87 33.40 -4.10
CA PHE A 218 -5.89 32.29 -5.02
C PHE A 218 -5.40 32.65 -6.44
N GLN A 219 -5.60 33.89 -6.88
CA GLN A 219 -5.11 34.32 -8.17
C GLN A 219 -3.59 34.51 -8.23
N ASN A 220 -2.94 34.67 -7.06
CA ASN A 220 -1.50 34.91 -6.95
C ASN A 220 -0.72 33.67 -6.49
N LEU A 221 -1.36 32.52 -6.41
CA LEU A 221 -0.65 31.28 -6.08
C LEU A 221 0.43 30.99 -7.12
N ALA A 222 1.60 30.58 -6.65
CA ALA A 222 2.66 30.10 -7.54
C ALA A 222 2.19 28.81 -8.24
N LYS A 223 2.53 28.70 -9.51
CA LYS A 223 2.32 27.47 -10.29
C LYS A 223 3.39 26.44 -9.87
N ARG A 224 3.00 25.20 -9.70
CA ARG A 224 3.94 24.13 -9.42
C ARG A 224 4.84 23.88 -10.62
N ALA A 225 6.07 23.49 -10.33
CA ALA A 225 7.07 23.23 -11.38
C ALA A 225 6.62 22.08 -12.31
N GLU A 226 5.95 21.07 -11.76
CA GLU A 226 5.50 19.87 -12.47
C GLU A 226 4.15 20.05 -13.18
N ALA A 227 3.41 21.12 -12.90
CA ALA A 227 2.05 21.29 -13.38
C ALA A 227 1.94 21.23 -14.91
N ASP A 228 2.92 21.78 -15.62
CA ASP A 228 2.94 21.74 -17.08
C ASP A 228 3.18 20.33 -17.62
N ALA A 229 4.10 19.60 -17.01
CA ALA A 229 4.40 18.22 -17.40
C ALA A 229 3.22 17.28 -17.13
N LEU A 230 2.54 17.45 -15.99
CA LEU A 230 1.30 16.73 -15.66
C LEU A 230 0.21 16.97 -16.70
N ILE A 231 -0.05 18.25 -17.03
CA ILE A 231 -1.07 18.60 -18.02
C ILE A 231 -0.72 18.05 -19.40
N ASP A 232 0.53 18.19 -19.84
CA ASP A 232 1.00 17.67 -21.12
C ASP A 232 0.83 16.13 -21.18
N LEU A 233 1.12 15.41 -20.09
CA LEU A 233 0.89 13.97 -19.99
C LEU A 233 -0.59 13.61 -20.12
N VAL A 234 -1.48 14.30 -19.39
CA VAL A 234 -2.93 14.06 -19.45
C VAL A 234 -3.46 14.35 -20.87
N ILE A 235 -3.04 15.45 -21.49
CA ILE A 235 -3.43 15.78 -22.86
C ILE A 235 -2.91 14.72 -23.85
N ALA A 236 -1.67 14.26 -23.70
CA ALA A 236 -1.10 13.22 -24.54
C ALA A 236 -1.88 11.89 -24.44
N LYS A 237 -2.41 11.55 -23.27
CA LYS A 237 -3.14 10.29 -23.02
C LYS A 237 -4.63 10.37 -23.32
N ASN A 238 -5.27 11.52 -23.08
CA ASN A 238 -6.74 11.67 -23.20
C ASN A 238 -7.18 12.69 -24.24
N GLY A 239 -6.30 13.54 -24.72
CA GLY A 239 -6.60 14.63 -25.67
C GLY A 239 -7.06 15.92 -25.02
N SER A 240 -7.64 15.89 -23.83
CA SER A 240 -8.11 17.06 -23.08
C SER A 240 -8.26 16.75 -21.60
N TYR A 241 -8.42 17.78 -20.79
CA TYR A 241 -8.73 17.69 -19.38
C TYR A 241 -9.65 18.81 -18.93
N GLU A 242 -10.23 18.67 -17.76
CA GLU A 242 -11.03 19.71 -17.09
C GLU A 242 -10.42 19.98 -15.71
N VAL A 243 -10.53 21.22 -15.24
CA VAL A 243 -10.19 21.54 -13.85
C VAL A 243 -11.39 21.25 -12.96
N LEU A 244 -11.16 20.58 -11.82
CA LEU A 244 -12.15 20.36 -10.78
C LEU A 244 -11.57 20.74 -9.41
N SER A 245 -11.88 21.95 -8.96
CA SER A 245 -11.41 22.46 -7.67
C SER A 245 -12.56 22.73 -6.70
N THR A 246 -12.28 22.88 -5.42
CA THR A 246 -13.27 23.24 -4.41
C THR A 246 -13.32 24.75 -4.22
N THR A 247 -14.51 25.31 -4.02
CA THR A 247 -14.69 26.72 -3.69
C THR A 247 -15.78 26.92 -2.64
N THR A 248 -15.58 27.92 -1.78
CA THR A 248 -16.54 28.29 -0.73
C THR A 248 -17.27 29.60 -1.03
N SER A 249 -16.83 30.35 -2.05
CA SER A 249 -17.41 31.65 -2.41
C SER A 249 -17.21 32.00 -3.88
N THR A 250 -18.06 32.85 -4.40
CA THR A 250 -17.91 33.42 -5.78
C THR A 250 -16.59 34.18 -5.93
N SER A 251 -16.12 34.87 -4.89
CA SER A 251 -14.82 35.55 -4.90
C SER A 251 -13.67 34.54 -5.13
N MET A 252 -13.66 33.44 -4.43
CA MET A 252 -12.67 32.38 -4.62
C MET A 252 -12.72 31.79 -6.03
N THR A 253 -13.93 31.52 -6.53
CA THR A 253 -14.14 31.05 -7.91
C THR A 253 -13.53 31.98 -8.93
N ASN A 254 -13.79 33.30 -8.78
CA ASN A 254 -13.25 34.32 -9.69
C ASN A 254 -11.71 34.39 -9.64
N GLN A 255 -11.12 34.28 -8.44
CA GLN A 255 -9.67 34.26 -8.30
C GLN A 255 -9.04 33.05 -8.96
N LYS A 256 -9.64 31.86 -8.77
CA LYS A 256 -9.18 30.62 -9.40
C LYS A 256 -9.31 30.70 -10.93
N ASN A 257 -10.38 31.26 -11.43
CA ASN A 257 -10.52 31.54 -12.87
C ASN A 257 -9.42 32.48 -13.40
N ALA A 258 -9.14 33.55 -12.68
CA ALA A 258 -8.06 34.47 -13.04
C ALA A 258 -6.69 33.79 -13.07
N TRP A 259 -6.44 32.91 -12.10
CA TRP A 259 -5.21 32.11 -12.07
C TRP A 259 -5.10 31.17 -13.29
N ILE A 260 -6.20 30.46 -13.62
CA ILE A 260 -6.26 29.56 -14.78
C ILE A 260 -5.98 30.32 -16.06
N ASP A 261 -6.63 31.50 -16.25
CA ASP A 261 -6.44 32.35 -17.41
C ASP A 261 -4.99 32.81 -17.58
N ALA A 262 -4.31 33.09 -16.49
CA ALA A 262 -2.92 33.52 -16.50
C ALA A 262 -1.91 32.40 -16.73
N ASN A 263 -2.19 31.19 -16.23
CA ASN A 263 -1.18 30.11 -16.12
C ASN A 263 -1.43 28.93 -17.06
N LEU A 264 -2.66 28.69 -17.51
CA LEU A 264 -3.04 27.56 -18.35
C LEU A 264 -3.58 28.06 -19.71
N THR A 265 -2.67 28.39 -20.60
CA THR A 265 -3.00 29.01 -21.89
C THR A 265 -2.66 28.11 -23.07
N GLY A 266 -3.22 28.43 -24.23
CA GLY A 266 -2.93 27.72 -25.47
C GLY A 266 -3.36 26.26 -25.42
N ALA A 267 -2.46 25.36 -25.77
CA ALA A 267 -2.71 23.91 -25.78
C ALA A 267 -3.01 23.32 -24.38
N ARG A 268 -2.59 24.04 -23.32
CA ARG A 268 -2.82 23.62 -21.92
C ARG A 268 -4.06 24.23 -21.30
N ALA A 269 -4.87 24.96 -22.05
CA ALA A 269 -6.13 25.48 -21.55
C ALA A 269 -7.09 24.31 -21.24
N PRO A 270 -7.72 24.28 -20.04
CA PRO A 270 -8.67 23.22 -19.72
C PRO A 270 -9.95 23.34 -20.58
N ALA A 271 -10.55 22.22 -20.97
CA ALA A 271 -11.79 22.19 -21.74
C ALA A 271 -12.98 22.75 -20.94
N ALA A 272 -12.98 22.57 -19.62
CA ALA A 272 -13.95 23.15 -18.70
C ALA A 272 -13.33 23.41 -17.31
N ARG A 273 -14.05 24.26 -16.54
CA ARG A 273 -13.70 24.59 -15.16
C ARG A 273 -14.87 24.25 -14.26
N ASN A 274 -14.65 23.36 -13.33
CA ASN A 274 -15.68 22.85 -12.43
C ASN A 274 -15.33 23.20 -11.00
N TYR A 275 -16.33 23.59 -10.23
CA TYR A 275 -16.14 24.00 -8.85
C TYR A 275 -17.08 23.24 -7.93
N ALA A 276 -16.52 22.35 -7.14
CA ALA A 276 -17.26 21.61 -6.14
C ALA A 276 -17.53 22.50 -4.92
N THR A 277 -18.74 22.46 -4.44
CA THR A 277 -19.16 23.14 -3.22
C THR A 277 -19.15 22.17 -2.04
N ASN A 278 -19.12 22.70 -0.80
CA ASN A 278 -19.16 21.90 0.43
C ASN A 278 -18.05 20.85 0.53
N PHE A 279 -16.89 21.10 -0.08
CA PHE A 279 -15.75 20.18 -0.05
C PHE A 279 -16.11 18.76 -0.50
N ASN A 280 -17.00 18.64 -1.49
CA ASN A 280 -17.48 17.35 -1.98
C ASN A 280 -17.36 17.25 -3.51
N LYS A 281 -16.42 16.42 -3.98
CA LYS A 281 -16.20 16.12 -5.40
C LYS A 281 -17.00 14.91 -5.90
N GLY A 282 -17.73 14.21 -5.02
CA GLY A 282 -18.56 13.05 -5.37
C GLY A 282 -19.53 13.30 -6.52
N PRO A 283 -20.28 14.42 -6.58
CA PRO A 283 -21.21 14.69 -7.67
C PRO A 283 -20.61 14.72 -9.07
N TYR A 284 -19.30 14.89 -9.17
CA TYR A 284 -18.57 14.84 -10.44
C TYR A 284 -18.10 13.43 -10.82
N GLY A 285 -18.16 12.46 -9.89
CA GLY A 285 -17.82 11.07 -10.14
C GLY A 285 -18.81 10.38 -11.08
N GLY A 286 -18.42 9.25 -11.63
CA GLY A 286 -19.25 8.43 -12.52
C GLY A 286 -18.43 7.61 -13.51
N ALA A 287 -19.13 6.77 -14.28
CA ALA A 287 -18.47 5.96 -15.30
C ALA A 287 -17.70 6.83 -16.31
N ASN A 288 -16.52 6.39 -16.71
CA ASN A 288 -15.61 7.09 -17.62
C ASN A 288 -15.14 8.47 -17.14
N LYS A 289 -15.11 8.68 -15.82
CA LYS A 289 -14.61 9.90 -15.22
C LYS A 289 -13.41 9.57 -14.33
N LEU A 290 -12.35 10.32 -14.51
CA LEU A 290 -11.09 10.19 -13.77
C LEU A 290 -10.84 11.48 -12.99
N LEU A 291 -10.28 11.36 -11.79
CA LEU A 291 -9.87 12.49 -10.95
C LEU A 291 -8.41 12.34 -10.55
N ILE A 292 -7.62 13.37 -10.75
CA ILE A 292 -6.26 13.52 -10.21
C ILE A 292 -6.35 14.58 -9.11
N ASP A 293 -6.12 14.18 -7.88
CA ASP A 293 -6.32 15.02 -6.69
C ASP A 293 -5.32 14.64 -5.60
N ASP A 294 -4.81 15.60 -4.87
CA ASP A 294 -3.84 15.39 -3.79
C ASP A 294 -4.49 14.95 -2.47
N ARG A 295 -5.83 15.10 -2.35
CA ARG A 295 -6.56 14.71 -1.13
C ARG A 295 -7.28 13.38 -1.30
N LEU A 296 -6.85 12.39 -0.52
CA LEU A 296 -7.49 11.06 -0.50
C LEU A 296 -9.00 11.12 -0.21
N THR A 297 -9.43 12.09 0.61
CA THR A 297 -10.86 12.28 0.90
C THR A 297 -11.67 12.57 -0.37
N TYR A 298 -11.16 13.41 -1.28
CA TYR A 298 -11.83 13.74 -2.54
C TYR A 298 -11.76 12.58 -3.53
N VAL A 299 -10.63 11.89 -3.59
CA VAL A 299 -10.48 10.65 -4.37
C VAL A 299 -11.53 9.62 -3.94
N ASN A 300 -11.64 9.36 -2.64
CA ASN A 300 -12.63 8.40 -2.11
C ASN A 300 -14.08 8.81 -2.36
N GLN A 301 -14.41 10.11 -2.25
CA GLN A 301 -15.74 10.62 -2.57
C GLN A 301 -16.08 10.43 -4.06
N PHE A 302 -15.10 10.65 -4.92
CA PHE A 302 -15.25 10.53 -6.36
C PHE A 302 -15.41 9.05 -6.80
N GLU A 303 -14.65 8.15 -6.19
CA GLU A 303 -14.74 6.70 -6.42
C GLU A 303 -16.05 6.11 -5.88
N ALA A 304 -16.51 6.55 -4.72
CA ALA A 304 -17.81 6.15 -4.17
C ALA A 304 -18.99 6.51 -5.12
N ALA A 305 -18.81 7.50 -5.97
CA ALA A 305 -19.77 7.88 -7.00
C ALA A 305 -19.57 7.17 -8.36
N GLY A 306 -18.67 6.18 -8.42
CA GLY A 306 -18.42 5.35 -9.60
C GLY A 306 -17.36 5.89 -10.55
N GLY A 307 -16.63 6.93 -10.19
CA GLY A 307 -15.44 7.40 -10.90
C GLY A 307 -14.20 6.58 -10.54
N LYS A 308 -13.05 6.96 -11.12
CA LYS A 308 -11.73 6.44 -10.72
C LYS A 308 -10.87 7.62 -10.30
N GLY A 309 -10.22 7.49 -9.15
CA GLY A 309 -9.35 8.52 -8.60
C GLY A 309 -7.89 8.12 -8.63
N PHE A 310 -7.04 9.10 -8.82
CA PHE A 310 -5.61 9.00 -8.62
C PHE A 310 -5.21 10.02 -7.57
N LYS A 311 -4.67 9.54 -6.46
CA LYS A 311 -4.12 10.43 -5.45
C LYS A 311 -2.78 10.97 -5.95
N TYR A 312 -2.77 12.24 -6.33
CA TYR A 312 -1.57 12.94 -6.75
C TYR A 312 -0.78 13.39 -5.52
N PHE A 313 0.52 13.15 -5.53
CA PHE A 313 1.39 13.45 -4.41
C PHE A 313 2.07 14.79 -4.59
N GLU A 314 2.09 15.55 -3.52
CA GLU A 314 2.81 16.81 -3.45
C GLU A 314 4.31 16.57 -3.39
N SER A 315 5.05 17.16 -4.30
CA SER A 315 6.49 17.22 -4.20
C SER A 315 6.90 18.04 -2.97
N GLY A 316 7.63 17.42 -2.07
CA GLY A 316 8.35 18.13 -1.01
C GLY A 316 7.75 18.12 0.38
N GLY A 317 6.93 17.15 0.76
CA GLY A 317 6.56 17.06 2.17
C GLY A 317 5.68 15.89 2.55
N ILE A 318 6.11 15.20 3.56
CA ILE A 318 5.37 14.14 4.21
C ILE A 318 4.13 14.75 4.86
N ARG A 319 2.93 14.50 4.32
CA ARG A 319 1.70 14.82 5.03
C ARG A 319 1.44 13.78 6.12
N ARG A 320 1.72 14.15 7.35
CA ARG A 320 1.17 13.46 8.51
C ARG A 320 -0.25 13.95 8.75
N PHE A 321 -1.25 13.29 8.17
CA PHE A 321 -2.62 13.41 8.65
C PHE A 321 -2.89 12.33 9.69
N GLY A 322 -3.08 12.77 10.94
CA GLY A 322 -3.52 11.95 12.06
C GLY A 322 -2.38 11.25 12.80
N GLY A 323 -2.03 11.80 13.96
CA GLY A 323 -1.04 11.34 14.91
C GLY A 323 -1.00 9.84 15.15
N ARG A 324 -0.22 9.15 14.36
CA ARG A 324 0.45 7.91 14.73
C ARG A 324 1.92 8.12 14.42
N GLU A 325 2.73 8.05 15.45
CA GLU A 325 4.14 7.79 15.27
C GLU A 325 4.25 6.50 14.44
N ALA A 326 4.73 6.62 13.22
CA ALA A 326 4.99 5.46 12.39
C ALA A 326 6.12 4.68 13.05
N SER A 327 5.80 3.52 13.59
CA SER A 327 6.81 2.55 13.93
C SER A 327 7.46 2.12 12.60
N VAL A 328 8.75 2.35 12.48
CA VAL A 328 9.54 1.91 11.32
C VAL A 328 9.48 0.37 11.29
N GLY A 329 8.57 -0.16 10.48
CA GLY A 329 8.49 -1.58 10.20
C GLY A 329 9.54 -1.99 9.16
N PRO A 330 9.92 -3.26 9.11
CA PRO A 330 10.86 -3.75 8.10
C PRO A 330 10.25 -3.68 6.70
N VAL A 331 10.98 -3.10 5.76
CA VAL A 331 10.62 -3.08 4.33
C VAL A 331 10.77 -4.48 3.75
N SER A 332 9.78 -4.96 3.02
CA SER A 332 9.86 -6.25 2.34
C SER A 332 9.75 -6.13 0.83
N LEU A 333 10.63 -6.82 0.13
CA LEU A 333 10.67 -6.93 -1.31
C LEU A 333 10.07 -8.28 -1.75
N ILE A 334 9.19 -8.27 -2.74
CA ILE A 334 8.62 -9.48 -3.33
C ILE A 334 8.86 -9.43 -4.84
N ALA A 335 9.59 -10.40 -5.33
CA ALA A 335 9.87 -10.59 -6.75
C ALA A 335 8.77 -11.39 -7.46
#